data_26375ca934b1964f65207db5b8f266ed
#
_entry.id   26375ca934b1964f65207db5b8f266ed
#
_cell.length_a   1.000
_cell.length_b   1.000
_cell.length_c   1.000
_cell.angle_alpha   90.00
_cell.angle_beta   90.00
_cell.angle_gamma   90.00
#
_symmetry.space_group_name_H-M   'P 1'
#
loop_
_entity.id
_entity.type
_entity.pdbx_description
1 polymer ?
#
loop_
_entity_poly.entity_id
_entity_poly.type
_entity_poly.pdbx_seq_one_letter_code
_entity_poly.pdbx_strand_id
1 'polypeptide(L)'
;MTTSAHISHRMKVGELARMTGKTVRALRLYEEMGLLQPKRSEGNYRLYGADEVARVYWIAKLQALGFSLPQIQGLLETVESSSSGPDAMQSLRENFRGRLADTRAQVEKLLQLERDLSESLAYLEGCRACSHEHLVDGCVSCDGVHSDTEAPSLVAGIHSPTTGRSTSAVVQIRSFQDPSTP
;
A
#
# COMPACT_ATOMS: atom_id res chain seq x y z
N MET A 1 8.46 -8.16 30.73
CA MET A 1 9.27 -9.40 30.97
C MET A 1 8.39 -10.56 30.51
N THR A 2 8.40 -10.90 29.26
CA THR A 2 7.63 -12.03 28.71
C THR A 2 8.62 -13.15 28.45
N THR A 3 8.46 -14.21 29.20
CA THR A 3 9.23 -15.44 29.23
C THR A 3 9.32 -16.03 27.83
N SER A 4 10.51 -15.96 27.21
CA SER A 4 10.83 -16.71 25.99
C SER A 4 10.87 -18.18 26.36
N ALA A 5 9.76 -18.89 26.14
CA ALA A 5 9.76 -20.34 26.24
C ALA A 5 10.72 -20.86 25.17
N HIS A 6 11.88 -21.40 25.61
CA HIS A 6 12.82 -22.13 24.77
C HIS A 6 12.08 -23.32 24.18
N ILE A 7 11.55 -23.20 22.98
CA ILE A 7 11.02 -24.32 22.22
C ILE A 7 12.24 -25.09 21.70
N SER A 8 12.75 -26.01 22.49
CA SER A 8 13.82 -26.94 22.09
C SER A 8 13.34 -27.95 21.03
N HIS A 9 12.05 -27.97 20.75
CA HIS A 9 11.46 -28.91 19.82
C HIS A 9 11.59 -28.39 18.37
N ARG A 10 12.24 -29.18 17.55
CA ARG A 10 12.33 -28.93 16.10
C ARG A 10 11.14 -29.58 15.41
N MET A 11 10.42 -28.82 14.61
CA MET A 11 9.19 -29.22 13.96
C MET A 11 9.33 -29.31 12.43
N LYS A 12 8.45 -30.08 11.79
CA LYS A 12 8.36 -30.17 10.34
C LYS A 12 7.50 -28.99 9.79
N VAL A 13 7.58 -28.74 8.48
CA VAL A 13 6.88 -27.62 7.82
C VAL A 13 5.36 -27.62 8.06
N GLY A 14 4.71 -28.79 8.11
CA GLY A 14 3.28 -28.89 8.38
C GLY A 14 2.89 -28.44 9.80
N GLU A 15 3.77 -28.65 10.77
CA GLU A 15 3.58 -28.21 12.16
C GLU A 15 3.80 -26.70 12.29
N LEU A 16 4.85 -26.17 11.64
CA LEU A 16 5.09 -24.73 11.52
C LEU A 16 3.89 -24.03 10.86
N ALA A 17 3.35 -24.61 9.79
CA ALA A 17 2.18 -24.08 9.09
C ALA A 17 0.95 -23.97 10.00
N ARG A 18 0.65 -25.03 10.77
CA ARG A 18 -0.45 -25.03 11.74
C ARG A 18 -0.25 -24.00 12.86
N MET A 19 0.99 -23.92 13.39
CA MET A 19 1.32 -23.01 14.48
C MET A 19 1.23 -21.55 14.06
N THR A 20 1.66 -21.21 12.84
CA THR A 20 1.76 -19.82 12.36
C THR A 20 0.54 -19.36 11.54
N GLY A 21 -0.40 -20.28 11.25
CA GLY A 21 -1.54 -20.00 10.38
C GLY A 21 -1.17 -19.76 8.91
N LYS A 22 0.06 -20.09 8.50
CA LYS A 22 0.53 -19.96 7.12
C LYS A 22 0.38 -21.25 6.34
N THR A 23 0.22 -21.14 5.03
CA THR A 23 0.24 -22.34 4.17
C THR A 23 1.66 -22.87 4.00
N VAL A 24 1.82 -24.16 3.79
CA VAL A 24 3.12 -24.78 3.45
C VAL A 24 3.75 -24.13 2.22
N ARG A 25 2.93 -23.72 1.24
CA ARG A 25 3.39 -23.02 0.03
C ARG A 25 4.01 -21.66 0.38
N ALA A 26 3.38 -20.90 1.26
CA ALA A 26 3.93 -19.62 1.71
C ALA A 26 5.26 -19.78 2.46
N LEU A 27 5.35 -20.79 3.33
CA LEU A 27 6.60 -21.07 4.04
C LEU A 27 7.73 -21.50 3.11
N ARG A 28 7.44 -22.27 2.05
CA ARG A 28 8.43 -22.61 1.02
C ARG A 28 8.87 -21.37 0.22
N LEU A 29 7.94 -20.47 -0.13
CA LEU A 29 8.30 -19.21 -0.76
C LEU A 29 9.23 -18.38 0.15
N TYR A 30 8.98 -18.35 1.46
CA TYR A 30 9.86 -17.66 2.40
C TYR A 30 11.27 -18.30 2.43
N GLU A 31 11.38 -19.62 2.31
CA GLU A 31 12.68 -20.29 2.16
C GLU A 31 13.38 -19.92 0.85
N GLU A 32 12.64 -19.97 -0.28
CA GLU A 32 13.17 -19.63 -1.60
C GLU A 32 13.70 -18.20 -1.66
N MET A 33 13.04 -17.29 -0.95
CA MET A 33 13.45 -15.88 -0.82
C MET A 33 14.53 -15.67 0.27
N GLY A 34 15.03 -16.72 0.92
CA GLY A 34 16.00 -16.57 2.01
C GLY A 34 15.47 -15.99 3.32
N LEU A 35 14.16 -15.74 3.41
CA LEU A 35 13.50 -15.19 4.61
C LEU A 35 13.44 -16.21 5.76
N LEU A 36 13.49 -17.51 5.46
CA LEU A 36 13.57 -18.62 6.40
C LEU A 36 14.75 -19.52 6.04
N GLN A 37 15.49 -19.95 7.05
CA GLN A 37 16.66 -20.80 6.89
C GLN A 37 16.55 -22.06 7.78
N PRO A 38 15.72 -23.07 7.39
CA PRO A 38 15.54 -24.27 8.17
C PRO A 38 16.84 -25.06 8.27
N LYS A 39 17.10 -25.64 9.45
CA LYS A 39 18.18 -26.62 9.60
C LYS A 39 17.77 -27.95 8.99
N ARG A 40 18.73 -28.75 8.57
CA ARG A 40 18.48 -30.09 8.06
C ARG A 40 18.82 -31.15 9.11
N SER A 41 17.97 -32.17 9.23
CA SER A 41 18.27 -33.35 10.04
C SER A 41 19.29 -34.24 9.34
N GLU A 42 19.82 -35.26 10.03
CA GLU A 42 20.67 -36.29 9.44
C GLU A 42 20.01 -37.00 8.25
N GLY A 43 18.67 -37.13 8.26
CA GLY A 43 17.88 -37.66 7.14
C GLY A 43 17.49 -36.62 6.09
N ASN A 44 18.16 -35.45 6.03
CA ASN A 44 17.95 -34.39 5.06
C ASN A 44 16.55 -33.72 5.11
N TYR A 45 15.77 -33.91 6.18
CA TYR A 45 14.49 -33.26 6.39
C TYR A 45 14.66 -31.83 6.92
N ARG A 46 13.84 -30.89 6.43
CA ARG A 46 13.79 -29.52 6.93
C ARG A 46 13.20 -29.50 8.34
N LEU A 47 13.90 -28.86 9.26
CA LEU A 47 13.51 -28.69 10.64
C LEU A 47 13.52 -27.22 11.03
N TYR A 48 12.46 -26.78 11.66
CA TYR A 48 12.20 -25.40 12.08
C TYR A 48 12.15 -25.35 13.61
N GLY A 49 12.78 -24.34 14.18
CA GLY A 49 12.79 -24.10 15.63
C GLY A 49 12.03 -22.85 16.01
N ALA A 50 12.28 -22.37 17.23
CA ALA A 50 11.68 -21.18 17.77
C ALA A 50 12.00 -19.92 16.95
N ASP A 51 13.23 -19.85 16.44
CA ASP A 51 13.70 -18.69 15.65
C ASP A 51 12.91 -18.56 14.34
N GLU A 52 12.66 -19.69 13.65
CA GLU A 52 11.87 -19.70 12.44
C GLU A 52 10.40 -19.36 12.71
N VAL A 53 9.84 -19.81 13.83
CA VAL A 53 8.49 -19.42 14.28
C VAL A 53 8.42 -17.91 14.50
N ALA A 54 9.37 -17.36 15.27
CA ALA A 54 9.43 -15.90 15.52
C ALA A 54 9.60 -15.11 14.21
N ARG A 55 10.44 -15.63 13.29
CA ARG A 55 10.66 -15.04 11.97
C ARG A 55 9.37 -15.01 11.14
N VAL A 56 8.60 -16.08 11.11
CA VAL A 56 7.30 -16.13 10.39
C VAL A 56 6.31 -15.12 10.96
N TYR A 57 6.20 -15.00 12.27
CA TYR A 57 5.34 -13.99 12.89
C TYR A 57 5.80 -12.54 12.57
N TRP A 58 7.10 -12.30 12.56
CA TRP A 58 7.67 -11.01 12.19
C TRP A 58 7.36 -10.66 10.73
N ILE A 59 7.56 -11.60 9.78
CA ILE A 59 7.18 -11.44 8.38
C ILE A 59 5.69 -11.13 8.25
N ALA A 60 4.84 -11.90 8.94
CA ALA A 60 3.40 -11.69 8.91
C ALA A 60 3.00 -10.30 9.41
N LYS A 61 3.65 -9.81 10.46
CA LYS A 61 3.42 -8.46 11.00
C LYS A 61 3.83 -7.37 10.02
N LEU A 62 4.97 -7.50 9.36
CA LEU A 62 5.41 -6.54 8.35
C LEU A 62 4.48 -6.54 7.12
N GLN A 63 4.03 -7.72 6.67
CA GLN A 63 3.03 -7.82 5.60
C GLN A 63 1.71 -7.13 5.97
N ALA A 64 1.25 -7.29 7.20
CA ALA A 64 0.07 -6.60 7.71
C ALA A 64 0.23 -5.07 7.75
N LEU A 65 1.47 -4.58 7.87
CA LEU A 65 1.83 -3.17 7.77
C LEU A 65 2.09 -2.71 6.32
N GLY A 66 1.80 -3.56 5.32
CA GLY A 66 1.92 -3.24 3.90
C GLY A 66 3.32 -3.40 3.30
N PHE A 67 4.26 -4.07 4.00
CA PHE A 67 5.54 -4.43 3.38
C PHE A 67 5.37 -5.62 2.44
N SER A 68 5.91 -5.52 1.25
CA SER A 68 6.04 -6.66 0.32
C SER A 68 7.16 -7.60 0.77
N LEU A 69 7.12 -8.87 0.34
CA LEU A 69 8.19 -9.82 0.65
C LEU A 69 9.58 -9.37 0.17
N PRO A 70 9.75 -8.78 -1.03
CA PRO A 70 11.04 -8.21 -1.43
C PRO A 70 11.53 -7.09 -0.51
N GLN A 71 10.64 -6.23 -0.01
CA GLN A 71 11.03 -5.19 0.94
C GLN A 71 11.46 -5.78 2.29
N ILE A 72 10.81 -6.86 2.75
CA ILE A 72 11.20 -7.58 3.96
C ILE A 72 12.55 -8.27 3.78
N GLN A 73 12.81 -8.83 2.60
CA GLN A 73 14.10 -9.42 2.25
C GLN A 73 15.20 -8.35 2.29
N GLY A 74 15.00 -7.20 1.68
CA GLY A 74 15.97 -6.10 1.72
C GLY A 74 16.27 -5.60 3.14
N LEU A 75 15.28 -5.59 4.05
CA LEU A 75 15.52 -5.28 5.46
C LEU A 75 16.44 -6.31 6.12
N LEU A 76 16.27 -7.61 5.84
CA LEU A 76 17.14 -8.66 6.38
C LEU A 76 18.55 -8.58 5.81
N GLU A 77 18.68 -8.42 4.51
CA GLU A 77 19.97 -8.27 3.82
C GLU A 77 20.74 -7.07 4.36
N THR A 78 20.06 -5.96 4.61
CA THR A 78 20.66 -4.76 5.22
C THR A 78 21.21 -5.05 6.62
N VAL A 79 20.49 -5.80 7.43
CA VAL A 79 20.93 -6.18 8.79
C VAL A 79 22.08 -7.17 8.73
N GLU A 80 22.00 -8.18 7.88
CA GLU A 80 22.98 -9.26 7.76
C GLU A 80 24.30 -8.78 7.13
N SER A 81 24.25 -7.78 6.25
CA SER A 81 25.44 -7.17 5.61
C SER A 81 26.10 -6.07 6.47
N SER A 82 25.49 -5.68 7.57
CA SER A 82 26.01 -4.63 8.43
C SER A 82 27.27 -5.07 9.17
N SER A 83 28.25 -4.19 9.26
CA SER A 83 29.53 -4.45 9.90
C SER A 83 29.45 -4.52 11.44
N SER A 84 28.42 -3.92 12.02
CA SER A 84 28.19 -3.91 13.46
C SER A 84 26.69 -3.80 13.81
N GLY A 85 26.35 -4.14 15.05
CA GLY A 85 24.98 -3.98 15.57
C GLY A 85 24.47 -2.54 15.51
N PRO A 86 25.24 -1.52 15.88
CA PRO A 86 24.87 -0.11 15.73
C PRO A 86 24.55 0.28 14.28
N ASP A 87 25.35 -0.18 13.30
CA ASP A 87 25.14 0.09 11.87
C ASP A 87 23.86 -0.56 11.37
N ALA A 88 23.62 -1.82 11.75
CA ALA A 88 22.37 -2.51 11.45
C ALA A 88 21.14 -1.74 11.96
N MET A 89 21.20 -1.26 13.20
CA MET A 89 20.11 -0.48 13.80
C MET A 89 19.96 0.91 13.17
N GLN A 90 21.05 1.52 12.71
CA GLN A 90 20.98 2.77 11.96
C GLN A 90 20.27 2.57 10.62
N SER A 91 20.68 1.56 9.86
CA SER A 91 20.08 1.21 8.58
C SER A 91 18.59 0.89 8.69
N LEU A 92 18.18 0.13 9.72
CA LEU A 92 16.76 -0.13 10.00
C LEU A 92 15.99 1.18 10.29
N ARG A 93 16.56 2.09 11.07
CA ARG A 93 15.93 3.40 11.34
C ARG A 93 15.71 4.20 10.08
N GLU A 94 16.67 4.20 9.17
CA GLU A 94 16.57 4.90 7.87
C GLU A 94 15.48 4.29 7.00
N ASN A 95 15.45 2.96 6.87
CA ASN A 95 14.39 2.25 6.16
C ASN A 95 12.99 2.56 6.73
N PHE A 96 12.82 2.51 8.04
CA PHE A 96 11.52 2.82 8.66
C PHE A 96 11.14 4.30 8.54
N ARG A 97 12.10 5.23 8.57
CA ARG A 97 11.83 6.65 8.31
C ARG A 97 11.35 6.86 6.87
N GLY A 98 12.02 6.27 5.90
CA GLY A 98 11.59 6.30 4.50
C GLY A 98 10.17 5.77 4.34
N ARG A 99 9.88 4.57 4.88
CA ARG A 99 8.54 3.98 4.81
C ARG A 99 7.48 4.83 5.50
N LEU A 100 7.82 5.45 6.63
CA LEU A 100 6.91 6.35 7.33
C LEU A 100 6.60 7.61 6.50
N ALA A 101 7.61 8.16 5.82
CA ALA A 101 7.42 9.30 4.92
C ALA A 101 6.49 8.95 3.75
N ASP A 102 6.72 7.80 3.09
CA ASP A 102 5.87 7.30 2.00
C ASP A 102 4.42 7.08 2.46
N THR A 103 4.25 6.48 3.63
CA THR A 103 2.91 6.23 4.21
C THR A 103 2.19 7.55 4.49
N ARG A 104 2.88 8.55 5.03
CA ARG A 104 2.31 9.88 5.26
C ARG A 104 1.88 10.55 3.95
N ALA A 105 2.72 10.47 2.92
CA ALA A 105 2.37 11.00 1.60
C ALA A 105 1.14 10.29 0.99
N GLN A 106 0.99 8.98 1.19
CA GLN A 106 -0.21 8.24 0.77
C GLN A 106 -1.45 8.69 1.55
N VAL A 107 -1.36 8.89 2.85
CA VAL A 107 -2.47 9.40 3.68
C VAL A 107 -2.89 10.79 3.19
N GLU A 108 -1.94 11.68 2.90
CA GLU A 108 -2.23 13.01 2.37
C GLU A 108 -3.00 12.96 1.04
N LYS A 109 -2.56 12.09 0.11
CA LYS A 109 -3.26 11.86 -1.16
C LYS A 109 -4.68 11.33 -0.97
N LEU A 110 -4.89 10.41 -0.04
CA LEU A 110 -6.21 9.87 0.25
C LEU A 110 -7.14 10.91 0.89
N LEU A 111 -6.61 11.76 1.78
CA LEU A 111 -7.36 12.86 2.37
C LEU A 111 -7.73 13.93 1.31
N GLN A 112 -6.84 14.17 0.34
CA GLN A 112 -7.17 15.06 -0.77
C GLN A 112 -8.29 14.46 -1.64
N LEU A 113 -8.18 13.18 -2.00
CA LEU A 113 -9.21 12.48 -2.78
C LEU A 113 -10.56 12.48 -2.05
N GLU A 114 -10.57 12.29 -0.74
CA GLU A 114 -11.78 12.34 0.08
C GLU A 114 -12.44 13.72 0.01
N ARG A 115 -11.64 14.81 0.12
CA ARG A 115 -12.16 16.19 -0.05
C ARG A 115 -12.74 16.40 -1.45
N ASP A 116 -12.00 16.01 -2.50
CA ASP A 116 -12.44 16.20 -3.89
C ASP A 116 -13.74 15.42 -4.17
N LEU A 117 -13.87 14.21 -3.63
CA LEU A 117 -15.10 13.41 -3.72
C LEU A 117 -16.26 14.05 -2.93
N SER A 118 -16.00 14.55 -1.73
CA SER A 118 -17.01 15.19 -0.90
C SER A 118 -17.55 16.48 -1.54
N GLU A 119 -16.68 17.30 -2.09
CA GLU A 119 -17.05 18.52 -2.84
C GLU A 119 -17.87 18.17 -4.09
N SER A 120 -17.42 17.13 -4.83
CA SER A 120 -18.13 16.66 -6.03
C SER A 120 -19.52 16.10 -5.70
N LEU A 121 -19.64 15.35 -4.62
CA LEU A 121 -20.94 14.85 -4.16
C LEU A 121 -21.86 15.99 -3.73
N ALA A 122 -21.37 16.96 -2.98
CA ALA A 122 -22.16 18.11 -2.57
C ALA A 122 -22.67 18.92 -3.79
N TYR A 123 -21.81 19.08 -4.80
CA TYR A 123 -22.20 19.72 -6.06
C TYR A 123 -23.29 18.92 -6.79
N LEU A 124 -23.13 17.60 -6.92
CA LEU A 124 -24.08 16.72 -7.60
C LEU A 124 -25.42 16.58 -6.85
N GLU A 125 -25.42 16.69 -5.51
CA GLU A 125 -26.65 16.69 -4.72
C GLU A 125 -27.57 17.88 -5.08
N GLY A 126 -27.01 19.01 -5.46
CA GLY A 126 -27.76 20.14 -6.00
C GLY A 126 -28.52 19.79 -7.28
N CYS A 127 -28.02 18.86 -8.08
CA CYS A 127 -28.66 18.42 -9.33
C CYS A 127 -29.89 17.53 -9.12
N ARG A 128 -30.14 16.99 -7.90
CA ARG A 128 -31.29 16.07 -7.64
C ARG A 128 -32.66 16.70 -7.93
N ALA A 129 -32.77 18.02 -7.82
CA ALA A 129 -34.00 18.75 -8.07
C ALA A 129 -34.04 19.35 -9.50
N CYS A 130 -33.09 19.00 -10.37
CA CYS A 130 -33.02 19.49 -11.73
C CYS A 130 -34.19 18.94 -12.56
N SER A 131 -35.02 19.79 -13.08
CA SER A 131 -36.17 19.43 -13.93
C SER A 131 -35.88 19.61 -15.43
N HIS A 132 -34.65 19.93 -15.81
CA HIS A 132 -34.27 20.12 -17.19
C HIS A 132 -34.16 18.78 -17.93
N GLU A 133 -34.98 18.58 -18.93
CA GLU A 133 -34.93 17.42 -19.86
C GLU A 133 -33.76 17.52 -20.87
N HIS A 134 -32.68 18.18 -20.48
CA HIS A 134 -31.55 18.39 -21.36
C HIS A 134 -30.56 17.23 -21.28
N LEU A 135 -30.00 16.87 -22.42
CA LEU A 135 -28.83 15.98 -22.51
C LEU A 135 -27.68 16.61 -21.70
N VAL A 136 -26.70 15.78 -21.31
CA VAL A 136 -25.52 16.16 -20.50
C VAL A 136 -24.83 17.43 -21.00
N ASP A 137 -24.90 17.72 -22.32
CA ASP A 137 -24.37 18.94 -22.92
C ASP A 137 -25.01 20.23 -22.36
N GLY A 138 -26.27 20.17 -21.91
CA GLY A 138 -26.93 21.29 -21.26
C GLY A 138 -26.48 21.59 -19.84
N CYS A 139 -25.80 20.65 -19.18
CA CYS A 139 -25.26 20.85 -17.85
C CYS A 139 -24.02 21.76 -17.85
N VAL A 140 -23.34 21.93 -18.98
CA VAL A 140 -22.13 22.80 -19.11
C VAL A 140 -22.45 24.26 -18.88
N SER A 141 -23.67 24.68 -19.18
CA SER A 141 -24.17 26.07 -19.04
C SER A 141 -25.39 26.12 -18.14
N CYS A 142 -25.37 25.35 -17.04
CA CYS A 142 -26.48 25.33 -16.11
C CYS A 142 -26.64 26.68 -15.41
N ASP A 143 -27.69 27.39 -15.78
CA ASP A 143 -28.15 28.65 -15.18
C ASP A 143 -29.10 28.43 -13.99
N GLY A 144 -29.28 27.18 -13.58
CA GLY A 144 -30.12 26.78 -12.45
C GLY A 144 -29.40 26.83 -11.12
N VAL A 145 -29.25 25.64 -10.49
CA VAL A 145 -28.75 25.51 -9.11
C VAL A 145 -27.25 25.85 -8.99
N HIS A 146 -26.50 25.81 -10.08
CA HIS A 146 -25.03 25.96 -10.10
C HIS A 146 -24.54 27.25 -10.78
N SER A 147 -25.43 28.24 -11.02
CA SER A 147 -25.11 29.46 -11.75
C SER A 147 -23.90 30.25 -11.22
N ASP A 148 -23.61 30.12 -9.91
CA ASP A 148 -22.54 30.85 -9.24
C ASP A 148 -21.44 29.94 -8.69
N THR A 149 -21.48 28.64 -8.97
CA THR A 149 -20.55 27.67 -8.40
C THR A 149 -19.73 26.96 -9.49
N GLU A 150 -18.42 27.12 -9.45
CA GLU A 150 -17.51 26.41 -10.36
C GLU A 150 -17.59 24.89 -10.12
N ALA A 151 -17.67 24.12 -11.20
CA ALA A 151 -17.73 22.65 -11.10
C ALA A 151 -16.45 22.09 -10.50
N PRO A 152 -16.52 21.21 -9.48
CA PRO A 152 -15.37 20.54 -8.92
C PRO A 152 -14.58 19.77 -9.98
N SER A 153 -13.26 19.61 -9.77
CA SER A 153 -12.34 19.03 -10.75
C SER A 153 -12.75 17.64 -11.26
N LEU A 154 -13.37 16.82 -10.40
CA LEU A 154 -13.85 15.47 -10.77
C LEU A 154 -15.14 15.50 -11.59
N VAL A 155 -15.88 16.60 -11.58
CA VAL A 155 -17.13 16.78 -12.36
C VAL A 155 -16.84 17.55 -13.64
N ALA A 156 -15.98 18.54 -13.61
CA ALA A 156 -15.66 19.40 -14.76
C ALA A 156 -15.20 18.61 -16.00
N GLY A 157 -14.49 17.50 -15.82
CA GLY A 157 -14.05 16.62 -16.90
C GLY A 157 -15.16 15.91 -17.67
N ILE A 158 -16.33 15.71 -17.05
CA ILE A 158 -17.49 15.07 -17.68
C ILE A 158 -18.13 16.02 -18.71
N HIS A 159 -18.02 17.31 -18.49
CA HIS A 159 -18.62 18.36 -19.31
C HIS A 159 -17.69 18.90 -20.41
N SER A 160 -16.46 18.40 -20.52
CA SER A 160 -15.55 18.83 -21.59
C SER A 160 -16.01 18.25 -22.93
N PRO A 161 -16.45 19.09 -23.90
CA PRO A 161 -16.89 18.58 -25.20
C PRO A 161 -15.70 17.94 -25.92
N THR A 162 -15.85 16.69 -26.31
CA THR A 162 -14.83 15.92 -27.05
C THR A 162 -14.69 16.35 -28.51
N THR A 163 -15.24 17.52 -28.93
CA THR A 163 -15.12 18.01 -30.32
C THR A 163 -15.04 19.52 -30.37
N GLY A 164 -13.88 20.02 -30.71
CA GLY A 164 -13.60 21.22 -31.52
C GLY A 164 -14.42 22.47 -31.30
N ARG A 165 -14.04 23.32 -30.34
CA ARG A 165 -13.92 24.77 -30.53
C ARG A 165 -12.97 25.36 -29.50
N SER A 166 -11.89 25.93 -30.02
CA SER A 166 -10.90 26.71 -29.30
C SER A 166 -11.55 27.87 -28.58
N THR A 167 -11.52 27.88 -27.26
CA THR A 167 -11.43 29.13 -26.49
C THR A 167 -10.53 28.83 -25.29
N SER A 168 -9.48 29.64 -25.19
CA SER A 168 -8.40 29.52 -24.23
C SER A 168 -8.90 29.61 -22.78
N ALA A 169 -9.02 28.44 -22.12
CA ALA A 169 -8.88 28.36 -20.69
C ALA A 169 -7.74 27.37 -20.46
N VAL A 170 -6.59 27.89 -20.10
CA VAL A 170 -5.44 27.09 -19.69
C VAL A 170 -5.77 26.49 -18.34
N VAL A 171 -6.41 25.31 -18.34
CA VAL A 171 -6.48 24.44 -17.18
C VAL A 171 -5.07 23.92 -16.96
N GLN A 172 -4.40 24.44 -15.96
CA GLN A 172 -3.13 23.85 -15.50
C GLN A 172 -3.42 22.48 -14.90
N ILE A 173 -3.43 21.45 -15.73
CA ILE A 173 -3.36 20.07 -15.29
C ILE A 173 -1.97 19.91 -14.70
N ARG A 174 -1.86 19.94 -13.36
CA ARG A 174 -0.68 19.45 -12.68
C ARG A 174 -0.58 17.97 -13.03
N SER A 175 0.39 17.65 -13.87
CA SER A 175 0.70 16.30 -14.33
C SER A 175 0.82 15.38 -13.12
N PHE A 176 -0.03 14.39 -13.10
CA PHE A 176 0.06 13.22 -12.23
C PHE A 176 1.27 12.42 -12.73
N GLN A 177 2.44 12.70 -12.18
CA GLN A 177 3.62 11.85 -12.42
C GLN A 177 3.49 10.60 -11.57
N ASP A 178 3.23 9.49 -12.25
CA ASP A 178 3.30 8.14 -11.69
C ASP A 178 4.78 7.83 -11.37
N PRO A 179 5.15 7.55 -10.09
CA PRO A 179 6.53 7.25 -9.72
C PRO A 179 6.91 5.77 -9.94
N SER A 180 6.18 5.03 -10.79
CA SER A 180 6.42 3.60 -11.03
C SER A 180 6.82 3.35 -12.49
N THR A 181 7.98 3.83 -12.90
CA THR A 181 8.68 3.25 -14.06
C THR A 181 10.20 3.39 -13.88
N PRO A 182 10.99 2.36 -14.30
CA PRO A 182 12.16 1.75 -13.67
C PRO A 182 13.38 2.60 -13.61
#